data_1e4565bf99c01bb8d7ce18e4f36126be
#
_entry.id   1e4565bf99c01bb8d7ce18e4f36126be
#
_cell.length_a   1.000
_cell.length_b   1.000
_cell.length_c   1.000
_cell.angle_alpha   90.00
_cell.angle_beta   90.00
_cell.angle_gamma   90.00
#
_symmetry.space_group_name_H-M   'P 1'
#
loop_
_entity.id
_entity.type
_entity.pdbx_description
1 polymer ?
#
loop_
_entity_poly.entity_id
_entity_poly.type
_entity_poly.pdbx_seq_one_letter_code
_entity_poly.pdbx_strand_id
1 'polypeptide(L)'
;MEVREDDEEFKNAVDLMFDELKERDPGHFAVRQYAKYKLAAGKTAKSILVSCGARLAPFDIGELRELTAYDELELDTLGDRKTALFFIMSDTDDTFNFLISMAYTQLFNLLCEKADDVYGGRLPIHVRCLIDEAANIGQIPRLEKLVATIRSREISACLVLQAQSQLKALYRDHADTIVGNMDARLFLGGSEPTTLKELSAALGKETIDTYNTGESRGRETSHTLNYQKLGKDMP
;
A
#
# COMPACT_ATOMS: atom_id res chain seq x y z
N MET A 1 49.62 15.64 -3.00
CA MET A 1 49.53 15.11 -4.36
C MET A 1 48.03 14.83 -4.57
N GLU A 2 47.34 15.81 -5.19
CA GLU A 2 45.88 15.67 -5.47
C GLU A 2 45.73 14.66 -6.58
N VAL A 3 45.11 13.51 -6.26
CA VAL A 3 44.75 12.49 -7.23
C VAL A 3 43.53 13.03 -8.00
N ARG A 4 43.69 13.33 -9.27
CA ARG A 4 42.57 13.73 -10.13
C ARG A 4 41.68 12.53 -10.35
N GLU A 5 40.39 12.66 -9.94
CA GLU A 5 39.33 11.67 -10.14
C GLU A 5 39.01 11.37 -11.63
N ASP A 6 39.68 11.99 -12.57
CA ASP A 6 39.46 11.89 -14.02
C ASP A 6 40.38 10.89 -14.75
N ASP A 7 41.26 10.17 -14.01
CA ASP A 7 42.10 9.13 -14.61
C ASP A 7 41.29 7.84 -14.77
N GLU A 8 40.97 7.43 -15.99
CA GLU A 8 40.24 6.21 -16.33
C GLU A 8 40.88 4.90 -15.79
N GLU A 9 42.16 4.97 -15.38
CA GLU A 9 42.90 3.84 -14.78
C GLU A 9 42.87 3.83 -13.24
N PHE A 10 42.34 4.87 -12.58
CA PHE A 10 42.35 4.90 -11.12
C PHE A 10 41.27 3.96 -10.53
N LYS A 11 41.76 2.89 -9.88
CA LYS A 11 40.94 1.97 -9.11
C LYS A 11 40.95 2.32 -7.64
N ASN A 12 39.78 2.61 -7.07
CA ASN A 12 39.65 2.82 -5.64
C ASN A 12 39.57 1.47 -4.89
N ALA A 13 39.57 1.50 -3.54
CA ALA A 13 39.51 0.28 -2.73
C ALA A 13 38.27 -0.59 -3.01
N VAL A 14 37.17 0.03 -3.35
CA VAL A 14 35.91 -0.69 -3.69
C VAL A 14 36.05 -1.37 -5.05
N ASP A 15 36.69 -0.73 -6.04
CA ASP A 15 36.95 -1.33 -7.34
C ASP A 15 37.82 -2.60 -7.17
N LEU A 16 38.86 -2.54 -6.36
CA LEU A 16 39.74 -3.69 -6.09
C LEU A 16 38.99 -4.84 -5.41
N MET A 17 38.14 -4.53 -4.45
CA MET A 17 37.29 -5.54 -3.78
C MET A 17 36.32 -6.26 -4.77
N PHE A 18 35.72 -5.51 -5.69
CA PHE A 18 34.85 -6.09 -6.69
C PHE A 18 35.61 -6.84 -7.78
N ASP A 19 36.84 -6.44 -8.12
CA ASP A 19 37.70 -7.18 -9.03
C ASP A 19 38.10 -8.51 -8.41
N GLU A 20 38.49 -8.56 -7.13
CA GLU A 20 38.81 -9.78 -6.41
C GLU A 20 37.55 -10.71 -6.32
N LEU A 21 36.37 -10.17 -6.05
CA LEU A 21 35.13 -10.95 -6.02
C LEU A 21 34.82 -11.53 -7.42
N LYS A 22 35.05 -10.74 -8.47
CA LYS A 22 34.84 -11.16 -9.87
C LYS A 22 35.79 -12.29 -10.29
N GLU A 23 37.03 -12.28 -9.80
CA GLU A 23 37.99 -13.37 -10.04
C GLU A 23 37.53 -14.67 -9.37
N ARG A 24 36.97 -14.60 -8.16
CA ARG A 24 36.46 -15.78 -7.42
C ARG A 24 35.14 -16.29 -7.95
N ASP A 25 34.22 -15.40 -8.26
CA ASP A 25 32.87 -15.70 -8.77
C ASP A 25 32.41 -14.65 -9.80
N PRO A 26 32.74 -14.88 -11.09
CA PRO A 26 32.33 -13.96 -12.17
C PRO A 26 30.81 -13.78 -12.31
N GLY A 27 30.05 -14.79 -11.84
CA GLY A 27 28.58 -14.80 -11.88
C GLY A 27 27.89 -14.13 -10.70
N HIS A 28 28.66 -13.69 -9.71
CA HIS A 28 28.11 -13.12 -8.47
C HIS A 28 27.20 -11.92 -8.73
N PHE A 29 26.03 -11.92 -8.08
CA PHE A 29 25.03 -10.88 -8.27
C PHE A 29 25.60 -9.45 -8.05
N ALA A 30 26.37 -9.25 -6.96
CA ALA A 30 26.95 -7.95 -6.62
C ALA A 30 27.93 -7.46 -7.71
N VAL A 31 28.74 -8.34 -8.31
CA VAL A 31 29.66 -8.00 -9.41
C VAL A 31 28.87 -7.46 -10.60
N ARG A 32 27.77 -8.13 -10.97
CA ARG A 32 26.89 -7.68 -12.07
C ARG A 32 26.23 -6.33 -11.80
N GLN A 33 25.83 -6.06 -10.55
CA GLN A 33 25.22 -4.77 -10.20
C GLN A 33 26.27 -3.67 -10.15
N TYR A 34 27.47 -3.95 -9.61
CA TYR A 34 28.56 -3.00 -9.60
C TYR A 34 29.01 -2.60 -11.01
N ALA A 35 29.11 -3.55 -11.92
CA ALA A 35 29.37 -3.27 -13.32
C ALA A 35 28.35 -2.30 -13.96
N LYS A 36 27.05 -2.46 -13.64
CA LYS A 36 26.01 -1.51 -14.08
C LYS A 36 26.20 -0.11 -13.48
N TYR A 37 26.54 -0.04 -12.18
CA TYR A 37 26.82 1.22 -11.52
C TYR A 37 28.02 1.94 -12.17
N LYS A 38 29.08 1.22 -12.53
CA LYS A 38 30.27 1.77 -13.20
C LYS A 38 30.01 2.30 -14.60
N LEU A 39 28.89 1.96 -15.24
CA LEU A 39 28.46 2.60 -16.50
C LEU A 39 28.03 4.06 -16.28
N ALA A 40 27.65 4.43 -15.07
CA ALA A 40 27.33 5.80 -14.73
C ALA A 40 28.63 6.59 -14.48
N ALA A 41 28.79 7.70 -15.19
CA ALA A 41 29.98 8.55 -15.06
C ALA A 41 29.65 9.88 -14.37
N GLY A 42 30.65 10.47 -13.71
CA GLY A 42 30.64 11.83 -13.21
C GLY A 42 29.47 12.17 -12.31
N LYS A 43 28.66 13.17 -12.71
CA LYS A 43 27.52 13.67 -11.91
C LYS A 43 26.43 12.60 -11.70
N THR A 44 26.24 11.71 -12.65
CA THR A 44 25.22 10.63 -12.54
C THR A 44 25.59 9.64 -11.45
N ALA A 45 26.85 9.22 -11.37
CA ALA A 45 27.32 8.33 -10.31
C ALA A 45 27.16 8.97 -8.92
N LYS A 46 27.53 10.26 -8.79
CA LYS A 46 27.35 11.03 -7.54
C LYS A 46 25.85 11.13 -7.14
N SER A 47 24.95 11.36 -8.10
CA SER A 47 23.50 11.40 -7.84
C SER A 47 22.94 10.05 -7.38
N ILE A 48 23.42 8.94 -7.94
CA ILE A 48 23.05 7.58 -7.48
C ILE A 48 23.49 7.39 -6.03
N LEU A 49 24.73 7.72 -5.68
CA LEU A 49 25.25 7.57 -4.31
C LEU A 49 24.47 8.44 -3.31
N VAL A 50 24.19 9.70 -3.65
CA VAL A 50 23.38 10.59 -2.80
C VAL A 50 21.98 10.02 -2.60
N SER A 51 21.35 9.52 -3.66
CA SER A 51 20.01 8.91 -3.57
C SER A 51 20.00 7.63 -2.73
N CYS A 52 21.03 6.79 -2.87
CA CYS A 52 21.18 5.59 -2.03
C CYS A 52 21.42 5.98 -0.57
N GLY A 53 22.35 6.92 -0.32
CA GLY A 53 22.65 7.40 1.03
C GLY A 53 21.42 7.95 1.75
N ALA A 54 20.64 8.79 1.07
CA ALA A 54 19.40 9.34 1.64
C ALA A 54 18.37 8.26 2.01
N ARG A 55 18.28 7.19 1.22
CA ARG A 55 17.33 6.07 1.49
C ARG A 55 17.84 5.12 2.58
N LEU A 56 19.13 5.00 2.73
CA LEU A 56 19.76 4.13 3.72
C LEU A 56 20.05 4.85 5.05
N ALA A 57 19.97 6.19 5.08
CA ALA A 57 20.22 6.99 6.27
C ALA A 57 19.44 6.55 7.53
N PRO A 58 18.17 6.08 7.46
CA PRO A 58 17.48 5.56 8.63
C PRO A 58 18.21 4.39 9.30
N PHE A 59 18.93 3.57 8.54
CA PHE A 59 19.69 2.42 9.06
C PHE A 59 21.04 2.80 9.71
N ASP A 60 21.39 4.10 9.74
CA ASP A 60 22.50 4.61 10.57
C ASP A 60 22.09 4.68 12.05
N ILE A 61 20.80 4.64 12.36
CA ILE A 61 20.26 4.53 13.71
C ILE A 61 20.55 3.12 14.24
N GLY A 62 21.27 3.04 15.38
CA GLY A 62 21.76 1.78 15.96
C GLY A 62 20.62 0.79 16.23
N GLU A 63 19.55 1.26 16.87
CA GLU A 63 18.38 0.48 17.25
C GLU A 63 17.65 -0.10 16.02
N LEU A 64 17.55 0.70 14.94
CA LEU A 64 16.94 0.22 13.72
C LEU A 64 17.79 -0.84 13.03
N ARG A 65 19.10 -0.65 13.03
CA ARG A 65 20.04 -1.62 12.47
C ARG A 65 20.03 -2.94 13.24
N GLU A 66 19.93 -2.91 14.57
CA GLU A 66 19.75 -4.10 15.38
C GLU A 66 18.43 -4.80 15.08
N LEU A 67 17.32 -4.05 15.02
CA LEU A 67 15.99 -4.58 14.71
C LEU A 67 15.93 -5.29 13.35
N THR A 68 16.73 -4.85 12.38
CA THR A 68 16.71 -5.38 11.01
C THR A 68 17.88 -6.31 10.69
N ALA A 69 18.73 -6.63 11.69
CA ALA A 69 19.94 -7.42 11.47
C ALA A 69 19.66 -8.90 11.16
N TYR A 70 18.56 -9.43 11.64
CA TYR A 70 18.16 -10.83 11.48
C TYR A 70 16.63 -10.96 11.44
N ASP A 71 16.14 -12.08 10.91
CA ASP A 71 14.71 -12.34 10.79
C ASP A 71 14.16 -12.96 12.08
N GLU A 72 13.40 -12.17 12.83
CA GLU A 72 12.64 -12.63 14.00
C GLU A 72 11.14 -12.79 13.70
N LEU A 73 10.66 -12.24 12.59
CA LEU A 73 9.24 -12.20 12.29
C LEU A 73 8.73 -13.51 11.70
N GLU A 74 9.60 -14.26 11.02
CA GLU A 74 9.24 -15.51 10.32
C GLU A 74 7.93 -15.36 9.52
N LEU A 75 7.81 -14.27 8.75
CA LEU A 75 6.59 -13.86 8.06
C LEU A 75 6.01 -14.94 7.14
N ASP A 76 6.88 -15.80 6.61
CA ASP A 76 6.51 -16.94 5.78
C ASP A 76 5.77 -18.04 6.53
N THR A 77 5.84 -18.07 7.87
CA THR A 77 5.19 -19.11 8.70
C THR A 77 3.77 -18.75 9.14
N LEU A 78 3.31 -17.52 8.91
CA LEU A 78 2.00 -17.06 9.39
C LEU A 78 0.81 -17.86 8.84
N GLY A 79 0.97 -18.48 7.67
CA GLY A 79 -0.03 -19.37 7.06
C GLY A 79 0.05 -20.81 7.49
N ASP A 80 1.06 -21.23 8.28
CA ASP A 80 1.32 -22.63 8.67
C ASP A 80 0.71 -22.95 10.04
N ARG A 81 0.70 -21.98 10.94
CA ARG A 81 0.24 -22.13 12.33
C ARG A 81 -0.60 -20.95 12.77
N LYS A 82 -1.47 -21.15 13.75
CA LYS A 82 -2.26 -20.06 14.34
C LYS A 82 -1.33 -19.09 15.06
N THR A 83 -1.14 -17.93 14.51
CA THR A 83 -0.23 -16.89 14.99
C THR A 83 -0.94 -15.54 15.00
N ALA A 84 -0.61 -14.69 15.96
CA ALA A 84 -0.99 -13.28 15.96
C ALA A 84 0.29 -12.43 15.93
N LEU A 85 0.48 -11.66 14.88
CA LEU A 85 1.57 -10.71 14.73
C LEU A 85 1.03 -9.29 14.88
N PHE A 86 1.65 -8.48 15.74
CA PHE A 86 1.26 -7.10 15.97
C PHE A 86 2.40 -6.17 15.53
N PHE A 87 2.10 -5.27 14.59
CA PHE A 87 2.94 -4.13 14.29
C PHE A 87 2.44 -2.93 15.08
N ILE A 88 3.26 -2.44 16.00
CA ILE A 88 2.95 -1.26 16.80
C ILE A 88 3.78 -0.10 16.28
N MET A 89 3.12 0.97 15.87
CA MET A 89 3.75 2.16 15.32
C MET A 89 3.23 3.40 16.03
N SER A 90 4.00 4.49 15.98
CA SER A 90 3.55 5.79 16.47
C SER A 90 2.47 6.34 15.54
N ASP A 91 1.47 6.97 16.12
CA ASP A 91 0.43 7.72 15.41
C ASP A 91 0.81 9.19 15.15
N THR A 92 1.86 9.66 15.85
CA THR A 92 2.35 11.05 15.77
C THR A 92 3.67 11.21 15.02
N ASP A 93 4.42 10.12 14.80
CA ASP A 93 5.71 10.13 14.12
C ASP A 93 5.71 9.09 12.98
N ASP A 94 5.80 9.57 11.76
CA ASP A 94 5.77 8.78 10.52
C ASP A 94 7.16 8.37 10.00
N THR A 95 8.22 8.76 10.71
CA THR A 95 9.63 8.54 10.29
C THR A 95 9.91 7.08 9.95
N PHE A 96 9.33 6.12 10.66
CA PHE A 96 9.57 4.69 10.51
C PHE A 96 8.42 3.92 9.83
N ASN A 97 7.39 4.60 9.35
CA ASN A 97 6.23 3.95 8.72
C ASN A 97 6.60 3.14 7.47
N PHE A 98 7.71 3.50 6.80
CA PHE A 98 8.22 2.74 5.67
C PHE A 98 8.59 1.29 6.04
N LEU A 99 8.98 1.01 7.30
CA LEU A 99 9.27 -0.35 7.77
C LEU A 99 8.02 -1.23 7.73
N ILE A 100 6.89 -0.68 8.16
CA ILE A 100 5.61 -1.40 8.15
C ILE A 100 5.17 -1.68 6.71
N SER A 101 5.29 -0.69 5.83
CA SER A 101 5.01 -0.88 4.39
C SER A 101 5.92 -1.96 3.78
N MET A 102 7.20 -1.99 4.15
CA MET A 102 8.16 -2.99 3.71
C MET A 102 7.79 -4.38 4.27
N ALA A 103 7.43 -4.47 5.56
CA ALA A 103 7.01 -5.72 6.19
C ALA A 103 5.76 -6.29 5.52
N TYR A 104 4.73 -5.48 5.24
CA TYR A 104 3.56 -5.93 4.47
C TYR A 104 3.90 -6.37 3.05
N THR A 105 4.83 -5.68 2.40
CA THR A 105 5.29 -6.07 1.06
C THR A 105 5.96 -7.45 1.08
N GLN A 106 6.82 -7.69 2.05
CA GLN A 106 7.46 -9.00 2.25
C GLN A 106 6.44 -10.06 2.62
N LEU A 107 5.55 -9.77 3.58
CA LEU A 107 4.50 -10.68 4.02
C LEU A 107 3.65 -11.20 2.85
N PHE A 108 3.10 -10.29 2.04
CA PHE A 108 2.26 -10.69 0.92
C PHE A 108 3.03 -11.51 -0.12
N ASN A 109 4.28 -11.14 -0.42
CA ASN A 109 5.10 -11.89 -1.37
C ASN A 109 5.39 -13.30 -0.84
N LEU A 110 5.90 -13.41 0.39
CA LEU A 110 6.27 -14.70 1.01
C LEU A 110 5.06 -15.63 1.14
N LEU A 111 3.92 -15.11 1.59
CA LEU A 111 2.71 -15.92 1.73
C LEU A 111 2.14 -16.35 0.39
N CYS A 112 2.18 -15.50 -0.64
CA CYS A 112 1.74 -15.88 -1.99
C CYS A 112 2.64 -16.92 -2.61
N GLU A 113 3.97 -16.74 -2.54
CA GLU A 113 4.95 -17.71 -3.03
C GLU A 113 4.79 -19.05 -2.32
N LYS A 114 4.67 -19.04 -0.99
CA LYS A 114 4.49 -20.27 -0.21
C LYS A 114 3.16 -20.96 -0.52
N ALA A 115 2.08 -20.20 -0.69
CA ALA A 115 0.81 -20.79 -1.10
C ALA A 115 0.92 -21.48 -2.46
N ASP A 116 1.60 -20.87 -3.43
CA ASP A 116 1.72 -21.40 -4.78
C ASP A 116 2.71 -22.56 -4.85
N ASP A 117 3.90 -22.42 -4.29
CA ASP A 117 5.01 -23.35 -4.46
C ASP A 117 4.97 -24.55 -3.49
N VAL A 118 4.45 -24.33 -2.27
CA VAL A 118 4.45 -25.38 -1.22
C VAL A 118 3.07 -26.01 -1.06
N TYR A 119 2.00 -25.21 -1.10
CA TYR A 119 0.65 -25.67 -0.77
C TYR A 119 -0.30 -25.82 -1.96
N GLY A 120 0.21 -25.73 -3.19
CA GLY A 120 -0.60 -25.93 -4.39
C GLY A 120 -1.67 -24.86 -4.61
N GLY A 121 -1.39 -23.63 -4.19
CA GLY A 121 -2.20 -22.44 -4.45
C GLY A 121 -3.01 -21.91 -3.25
N ARG A 122 -2.94 -22.56 -2.07
CA ARG A 122 -3.76 -22.18 -0.93
C ARG A 122 -3.10 -22.47 0.42
N LEU A 123 -2.97 -21.47 1.28
CA LEU A 123 -2.42 -21.64 2.61
C LEU A 123 -3.31 -22.55 3.48
N PRO A 124 -2.73 -23.38 4.37
CA PRO A 124 -3.49 -24.24 5.27
C PRO A 124 -4.29 -23.47 6.32
N ILE A 125 -3.83 -22.28 6.71
CA ILE A 125 -4.50 -21.41 7.67
C ILE A 125 -4.72 -20.06 7.03
N HIS A 126 -5.95 -19.53 7.17
CA HIS A 126 -6.31 -18.21 6.66
C HIS A 126 -5.53 -17.12 7.37
N VAL A 127 -4.87 -16.26 6.61
CA VAL A 127 -4.15 -15.09 7.13
C VAL A 127 -4.97 -13.83 6.89
N ARG A 128 -5.37 -13.17 7.97
CA ARG A 128 -6.07 -11.88 7.90
C ARG A 128 -5.14 -10.75 8.29
N CYS A 129 -4.91 -9.82 7.36
CA CYS A 129 -4.20 -8.59 7.62
C CYS A 129 -5.22 -7.50 8.01
N LEU A 130 -5.24 -7.11 9.28
CA LEU A 130 -6.04 -5.98 9.75
C LEU A 130 -5.13 -4.77 9.85
N ILE A 131 -5.35 -3.80 8.98
CA ILE A 131 -4.52 -2.61 8.83
C ILE A 131 -5.31 -1.42 9.32
N ASP A 132 -5.17 -1.14 10.59
CA ASP A 132 -5.73 0.06 11.20
C ASP A 132 -4.93 1.29 10.78
N GLU A 133 -5.61 2.43 10.63
CA GLU A 133 -5.00 3.66 10.13
C GLU A 133 -4.18 3.42 8.84
N ALA A 134 -4.75 2.68 7.88
CA ALA A 134 -4.04 2.23 6.68
C ALA A 134 -3.40 3.36 5.85
N ALA A 135 -3.86 4.60 6.04
CA ALA A 135 -3.25 5.76 5.43
C ALA A 135 -1.89 6.13 6.03
N ASN A 136 -1.65 5.79 7.30
CA ASN A 136 -0.45 6.21 8.04
C ASN A 136 0.75 5.32 7.75
N ILE A 137 0.55 4.06 7.35
CA ILE A 137 1.67 3.14 7.05
C ILE A 137 2.36 3.44 5.72
N GLY A 138 1.86 4.41 4.97
CA GLY A 138 2.34 4.71 3.62
C GLY A 138 1.81 3.72 2.56
N GLN A 139 2.36 3.83 1.37
CA GLN A 139 1.92 3.01 0.24
C GLN A 139 2.52 1.60 0.30
N ILE A 140 1.68 0.57 0.33
CA ILE A 140 2.10 -0.81 0.05
C ILE A 140 2.18 -0.95 -1.48
N PRO A 141 3.37 -1.22 -2.05
CA PRO A 141 3.53 -1.32 -3.50
C PRO A 141 2.62 -2.39 -4.11
N ARG A 142 1.93 -2.03 -5.19
CA ARG A 142 1.04 -2.93 -5.95
C ARG A 142 -0.15 -3.50 -5.16
N LEU A 143 -0.60 -2.81 -4.12
CA LEU A 143 -1.73 -3.27 -3.30
C LEU A 143 -2.98 -3.54 -4.17
N GLU A 144 -3.22 -2.73 -5.22
CA GLU A 144 -4.34 -2.92 -6.17
C GLU A 144 -4.32 -4.28 -6.87
N LYS A 145 -3.12 -4.84 -7.11
CA LYS A 145 -2.96 -6.18 -7.70
C LYS A 145 -3.05 -7.27 -6.64
N LEU A 146 -2.48 -7.02 -5.48
CA LEU A 146 -2.51 -7.96 -4.36
C LEU A 146 -3.94 -8.26 -3.93
N VAL A 147 -4.76 -7.25 -3.65
CA VAL A 147 -6.14 -7.45 -3.19
C VAL A 147 -7.02 -8.20 -4.21
N ALA A 148 -6.67 -8.13 -5.50
CA ALA A 148 -7.35 -8.89 -6.55
C ALA A 148 -6.99 -10.38 -6.55
N THR A 149 -5.86 -10.79 -5.96
CA THR A 149 -5.30 -12.14 -6.12
C THR A 149 -5.15 -12.93 -4.83
N ILE A 150 -5.01 -12.27 -3.68
CA ILE A 150 -4.70 -12.92 -2.39
C ILE A 150 -5.84 -13.81 -1.87
N ARG A 151 -7.08 -13.54 -2.26
CA ARG A 151 -8.26 -14.29 -1.80
C ARG A 151 -8.15 -15.79 -2.07
N SER A 152 -7.73 -16.19 -3.27
CA SER A 152 -7.59 -17.60 -3.64
C SER A 152 -6.56 -18.33 -2.78
N ARG A 153 -5.60 -17.59 -2.20
CA ARG A 153 -4.49 -18.09 -1.37
C ARG A 153 -4.79 -18.14 0.12
N GLU A 154 -6.04 -17.95 0.53
CA GLU A 154 -6.44 -17.82 1.95
C GLU A 154 -5.82 -16.61 2.65
N ILE A 155 -5.67 -15.52 1.94
CA ILE A 155 -5.20 -14.25 2.50
C ILE A 155 -6.28 -13.19 2.32
N SER A 156 -6.56 -12.42 3.36
CA SER A 156 -7.48 -11.27 3.30
C SER A 156 -6.87 -10.03 3.90
N ALA A 157 -7.26 -8.87 3.36
CA ALA A 157 -6.87 -7.56 3.87
C ALA A 157 -8.12 -6.79 4.32
N CYS A 158 -8.05 -6.16 5.48
CA CYS A 158 -9.03 -5.22 5.99
C CYS A 158 -8.31 -3.88 6.18
N LEU A 159 -8.71 -2.88 5.41
CA LEU A 159 -8.15 -1.53 5.50
C LEU A 159 -9.12 -0.66 6.28
N VAL A 160 -8.66 -0.09 7.38
CA VAL A 160 -9.42 0.89 8.16
C VAL A 160 -8.93 2.29 7.80
N LEU A 161 -9.85 3.16 7.44
CA LEU A 161 -9.59 4.52 6.97
C LEU A 161 -10.56 5.49 7.64
N GLN A 162 -10.13 6.70 7.89
CA GLN A 162 -10.99 7.77 8.39
C GLN A 162 -11.84 8.38 7.26
N ALA A 163 -11.29 8.37 6.03
CA ALA A 163 -11.99 8.87 4.84
C ALA A 163 -11.45 8.19 3.57
N GLN A 164 -12.29 8.08 2.56
CA GLN A 164 -11.89 7.52 1.28
C GLN A 164 -10.88 8.40 0.53
N SER A 165 -10.89 9.70 0.78
CA SER A 165 -9.90 10.64 0.25
C SER A 165 -8.46 10.31 0.67
N GLN A 166 -8.25 9.70 1.84
CA GLN A 166 -6.94 9.22 2.28
C GLN A 166 -6.39 8.13 1.34
N LEU A 167 -7.22 7.17 0.95
CA LEU A 167 -6.82 6.12 0.01
C LEU A 167 -6.47 6.71 -1.36
N LYS A 168 -7.27 7.68 -1.83
CA LYS A 168 -7.01 8.40 -3.10
C LYS A 168 -5.72 9.21 -3.05
N ALA A 169 -5.38 9.82 -1.92
CA ALA A 169 -4.12 10.54 -1.76
C ALA A 169 -2.90 9.61 -1.90
N LEU A 170 -2.97 8.40 -1.36
CA LEU A 170 -1.89 7.41 -1.43
C LEU A 170 -1.79 6.69 -2.78
N TYR A 171 -2.92 6.18 -3.28
CA TYR A 171 -2.93 5.26 -4.42
C TYR A 171 -3.42 5.90 -5.73
N ARG A 172 -3.86 7.17 -5.69
CA ARG A 172 -4.32 7.94 -6.86
C ARG A 172 -5.34 7.14 -7.69
N ASP A 173 -5.07 6.92 -8.96
CA ASP A 173 -5.96 6.21 -9.89
C ASP A 173 -6.17 4.73 -9.50
N HIS A 174 -5.29 4.14 -8.71
CA HIS A 174 -5.42 2.76 -8.23
C HIS A 174 -6.37 2.61 -7.03
N ALA A 175 -6.76 3.72 -6.36
CA ALA A 175 -7.65 3.68 -5.21
C ALA A 175 -9.00 3.03 -5.53
N ASP A 176 -9.60 3.39 -6.66
CA ASP A 176 -10.89 2.83 -7.08
C ASP A 176 -10.79 1.34 -7.40
N THR A 177 -9.65 0.88 -7.91
CA THR A 177 -9.37 -0.54 -8.13
C THR A 177 -9.28 -1.30 -6.79
N ILE A 178 -8.60 -0.72 -5.79
CA ILE A 178 -8.51 -1.32 -4.45
C ILE A 178 -9.91 -1.44 -3.86
N VAL A 179 -10.68 -0.36 -3.85
CA VAL A 179 -12.05 -0.34 -3.30
C VAL A 179 -12.97 -1.30 -4.05
N GLY A 180 -12.83 -1.40 -5.39
CA GLY A 180 -13.60 -2.31 -6.24
C GLY A 180 -13.33 -3.79 -5.99
N ASN A 181 -12.16 -4.14 -5.45
CA ASN A 181 -11.80 -5.52 -5.08
C ASN A 181 -12.12 -5.87 -3.61
N MET A 182 -12.68 -4.94 -2.83
CA MET A 182 -13.14 -5.22 -1.46
C MET A 182 -14.55 -5.79 -1.49
N ASP A 183 -14.74 -7.00 -0.98
CA ASP A 183 -16.03 -7.69 -0.94
C ASP A 183 -17.04 -6.99 -0.01
N ALA A 184 -16.58 -6.34 1.05
CA ALA A 184 -17.42 -5.66 2.02
C ALA A 184 -16.89 -4.27 2.34
N ARG A 185 -17.81 -3.33 2.52
CA ARG A 185 -17.54 -1.98 3.01
C ARG A 185 -18.39 -1.74 4.24
N LEU A 186 -17.73 -1.41 5.35
CA LEU A 186 -18.41 -1.07 6.60
C LEU A 186 -18.20 0.43 6.87
N PHE A 187 -19.30 1.17 6.93
CA PHE A 187 -19.26 2.58 7.29
C PHE A 187 -19.81 2.75 8.71
N LEU A 188 -18.96 3.26 9.59
CA LEU A 188 -19.28 3.45 11.01
C LEU A 188 -19.70 4.90 11.34
N GLY A 189 -19.88 5.72 10.31
CA GLY A 189 -20.20 7.14 10.47
C GLY A 189 -19.03 8.04 10.06
N GLY A 190 -19.34 9.31 9.86
CA GLY A 190 -18.38 10.35 9.46
C GLY A 190 -19.08 11.49 8.77
N SER A 191 -18.37 12.61 8.62
CA SER A 191 -18.89 13.84 8.02
C SER A 191 -18.12 14.26 6.76
N GLU A 192 -17.20 13.42 6.25
CA GLU A 192 -16.42 13.76 5.06
C GLU A 192 -17.29 13.66 3.81
N PRO A 193 -17.51 14.82 3.09
CA PRO A 193 -18.54 14.90 2.06
C PRO A 193 -18.31 13.98 0.86
N THR A 194 -17.06 13.70 0.50
CA THR A 194 -16.73 12.85 -0.65
C THR A 194 -17.10 11.40 -0.35
N THR A 195 -16.75 10.89 0.84
CA THR A 195 -17.10 9.54 1.29
C THR A 195 -18.63 9.37 1.35
N LEU A 196 -19.33 10.35 1.96
CA LEU A 196 -20.80 10.30 2.04
C LEU A 196 -21.46 10.28 0.66
N LYS A 197 -20.98 11.12 -0.26
CA LYS A 197 -21.49 11.17 -1.63
C LYS A 197 -21.29 9.86 -2.38
N GLU A 198 -20.11 9.26 -2.26
CA GLU A 198 -19.78 8.00 -2.93
C GLU A 198 -20.58 6.82 -2.36
N LEU A 199 -20.77 6.78 -1.04
CA LEU A 199 -21.61 5.75 -0.40
C LEU A 199 -23.07 5.91 -0.80
N SER A 200 -23.62 7.11 -0.77
CA SER A 200 -24.99 7.39 -1.21
C SER A 200 -25.19 7.01 -2.68
N ALA A 201 -24.23 7.32 -3.55
CA ALA A 201 -24.29 6.93 -4.96
C ALA A 201 -24.24 5.41 -5.14
N ALA A 202 -23.45 4.69 -4.30
CA ALA A 202 -23.36 3.24 -4.34
C ALA A 202 -24.64 2.54 -3.87
N LEU A 203 -25.37 3.13 -2.93
CA LEU A 203 -26.69 2.65 -2.47
C LEU A 203 -27.77 2.85 -3.53
N GLY A 204 -27.60 3.84 -4.42
CA GLY A 204 -28.57 4.14 -5.48
C GLY A 204 -29.65 5.12 -5.06
N LYS A 205 -30.81 5.04 -5.73
CA LYS A 205 -31.94 5.96 -5.53
C LYS A 205 -33.17 5.22 -5.05
N GLU A 206 -33.81 5.78 -4.05
CA GLU A 206 -35.13 5.35 -3.60
C GLU A 206 -36.21 6.13 -4.34
N THR A 207 -37.28 5.47 -4.71
CA THR A 207 -38.48 6.13 -5.26
C THR A 207 -39.41 6.52 -4.13
N ILE A 208 -39.59 7.82 -3.95
CA ILE A 208 -40.54 8.35 -2.97
C ILE A 208 -41.76 8.89 -3.66
N ASP A 209 -42.91 8.60 -3.10
CA ASP A 209 -44.17 9.19 -3.51
C ASP A 209 -44.34 10.55 -2.80
N THR A 210 -44.40 11.61 -3.60
CA THR A 210 -44.69 12.96 -3.09
C THR A 210 -46.06 13.41 -3.57
N TYR A 211 -46.80 14.08 -2.72
CA TYR A 211 -48.04 14.72 -3.09
C TYR A 211 -48.00 16.21 -2.74
N ASN A 212 -48.50 17.01 -3.67
CA ASN A 212 -48.74 18.42 -3.44
C ASN A 212 -50.24 18.64 -3.28
N THR A 213 -50.61 19.29 -2.20
CA THR A 213 -51.99 19.76 -2.00
C THR A 213 -52.08 21.22 -2.37
N GLY A 214 -52.89 21.53 -3.36
CA GLY A 214 -53.25 22.91 -3.71
C GLY A 214 -54.67 23.22 -3.24
N GLU A 215 -54.85 24.31 -2.44
CA GLU A 215 -56.14 24.84 -2.08
C GLU A 215 -56.31 26.17 -2.83
N SER A 216 -57.32 26.27 -3.69
CA SER A 216 -57.72 27.50 -4.35
C SER A 216 -58.95 28.07 -3.66
N ARG A 217 -58.81 29.27 -3.08
CA ARG A 217 -59.95 30.01 -2.47
C ARG A 217 -60.50 31.00 -3.49
N GLY A 218 -61.56 30.54 -4.18
CA GLY A 218 -62.38 31.40 -5.06
C GLY A 218 -63.86 31.32 -4.62
N ARG A 219 -64.78 31.64 -5.56
CA ARG A 219 -66.22 31.53 -5.31
C ARG A 219 -66.69 30.07 -5.10
N GLU A 220 -65.83 29.12 -5.53
CA GLU A 220 -65.91 27.69 -5.19
C GLU A 220 -64.51 27.25 -4.73
N THR A 221 -64.43 26.51 -3.61
CA THR A 221 -63.20 25.97 -3.07
C THR A 221 -62.89 24.65 -3.79
N SER A 222 -61.78 24.58 -4.52
CA SER A 222 -61.31 23.35 -5.13
C SER A 222 -60.05 22.85 -4.47
N HIS A 223 -60.00 21.56 -4.20
CA HIS A 223 -58.79 20.85 -3.68
C HIS A 223 -58.23 20.00 -4.80
N THR A 224 -56.95 20.25 -5.12
CA THR A 224 -56.22 19.44 -6.11
C THR A 224 -55.13 18.65 -5.41
N LEU A 225 -55.11 17.35 -5.60
CA LEU A 225 -54.08 16.43 -5.10
C LEU A 225 -53.29 15.93 -6.30
N ASN A 226 -52.04 16.36 -6.39
CA ASN A 226 -51.13 15.87 -7.43
C ASN A 226 -50.13 14.90 -6.83
N TYR A 227 -50.11 13.67 -7.36
CA TYR A 227 -49.15 12.66 -7.01
C TYR A 227 -47.96 12.71 -7.98
N GLN A 228 -46.75 12.74 -7.45
CA GLN A 228 -45.54 12.69 -8.24
C GLN A 228 -44.57 11.69 -7.64
N LYS A 229 -44.04 10.78 -8.49
CA LYS A 229 -42.96 9.89 -8.09
C LYS A 229 -41.64 10.57 -8.38
N LEU A 230 -40.85 10.79 -7.35
CA LEU A 230 -39.50 11.36 -7.45
C LEU A 230 -38.47 10.35 -6.99
N GLY A 231 -37.39 10.19 -7.77
CA GLY A 231 -36.21 9.49 -7.30
C GLY A 231 -35.45 10.38 -6.33
N LYS A 232 -35.18 9.90 -5.14
CA LYS A 232 -34.37 10.56 -4.12
C LYS A 232 -33.13 9.71 -3.84
N ASP A 233 -31.97 10.34 -3.71
CA ASP A 233 -30.76 9.64 -3.29
C ASP A 233 -30.94 9.10 -1.87
N MET A 234 -30.53 7.85 -1.66
CA MET A 234 -30.57 7.25 -0.33
C MET A 234 -29.57 7.95 0.61
N PRO A 235 -29.98 8.21 1.87
CA PRO A 235 -29.13 8.89 2.85
C PRO A 235 -27.90 8.08 3.22
#